data_a920f5b0c7971a3374ac28043de1b5d2
#
_entry.id   a920f5b0c7971a3374ac28043de1b5d2
#
_cell.length_a   1.000
_cell.length_b   1.000
_cell.length_c   1.000
_cell.angle_alpha   90.00
_cell.angle_beta   90.00
_cell.angle_gamma   90.00
#
_symmetry.space_group_name_H-M   'P 1'
#
loop_
_entity.id
_entity.type
_entity.pdbx_description
1 polymer ?
#
loop_
_entity_poly.entity_id
_entity_poly.type
_entity_poly.pdbx_seq_one_letter_code
_entity_poly.pdbx_strand_id
1 'polypeptide(L)'
;MAKKGLIKTKLSPYFTSLGGGEIQCELCPHRCRVAKGKRGICRVRENRDGKYYSLVYGNPCAVHLDPIEKKPFFHVLPGTISFSLATAGCNFQCKFCQNWEISQAFPEDVYSYEVPPDLIVKRAKEIGARSIAYTYVEPTIFYEYMFDICQLTKKAALLNVTHSNGFINPGPLKNLCKVLDAANIDLKGFTENFYHELCSGELTPVLETLKTLKKEKVHLEITNLIIPTKNDELSVLKEMCLWIKKELGADTPIHFSRFYPLYKLKALPPTPVSTLDKARAVALSAGLEYVYVGNIPGHVGENTFCPKCKKMIIQRTGYMVGEINLKDGKCRYCGKPIPGIWA
;
A
#
# COMPACT_ATOMS: atom_id res chain seq x y z
N MET A 1 -24.62 -4.31 -11.56
CA MET A 1 -24.18 -5.72 -11.57
C MET A 1 -22.75 -5.79 -12.09
N ALA A 2 -21.93 -6.73 -11.59
CA ALA A 2 -20.60 -6.97 -12.14
C ALA A 2 -20.69 -7.54 -13.57
N LYS A 3 -19.76 -7.12 -14.44
CA LYS A 3 -19.68 -7.59 -15.84
C LYS A 3 -18.28 -8.12 -16.08
N LYS A 4 -18.16 -9.28 -16.74
CA LYS A 4 -16.86 -9.82 -17.17
C LYS A 4 -16.33 -9.00 -18.33
N GLY A 5 -15.02 -8.71 -18.33
CA GLY A 5 -14.35 -8.02 -19.43
C GLY A 5 -14.76 -6.56 -19.62
N LEU A 6 -15.26 -5.90 -18.58
CA LEU A 6 -15.58 -4.48 -18.66
C LEU A 6 -14.29 -3.65 -18.80
N ILE A 7 -14.18 -2.92 -19.89
CA ILE A 7 -13.08 -1.98 -20.16
C ILE A 7 -13.62 -0.56 -20.15
N LYS A 8 -13.03 0.29 -19.31
CA LYS A 8 -13.28 1.74 -19.29
C LYS A 8 -11.95 2.47 -19.42
N THR A 9 -11.88 3.40 -20.34
CA THR A 9 -10.62 4.03 -20.70
C THR A 9 -10.52 5.48 -20.26
N LYS A 10 -9.30 5.89 -19.90
CA LYS A 10 -8.92 7.29 -19.63
C LYS A 10 -7.55 7.53 -20.24
N LEU A 11 -7.38 8.63 -20.97
CA LEU A 11 -6.06 9.05 -21.46
C LEU A 11 -5.13 9.33 -20.26
N SER A 12 -3.94 8.74 -20.29
CA SER A 12 -2.92 8.97 -19.29
C SER A 12 -2.16 10.27 -19.59
N PRO A 13 -1.85 11.11 -18.60
CA PRO A 13 -0.93 12.23 -18.79
C PRO A 13 0.56 11.81 -18.66
N TYR A 14 0.84 10.56 -18.28
CA TYR A 14 2.20 10.09 -17.95
C TYR A 14 2.76 9.17 -19.04
N PHE A 15 3.06 9.73 -20.21
CA PHE A 15 3.79 9.05 -21.28
C PHE A 15 4.50 10.06 -22.18
N THR A 16 5.53 9.59 -22.86
CA THR A 16 6.29 10.34 -23.87
C THR A 16 6.20 9.60 -25.20
N SER A 17 5.99 10.32 -26.32
CA SER A 17 6.05 9.74 -27.66
C SER A 17 7.51 9.49 -28.05
N LEU A 18 7.80 8.31 -28.61
CA LEU A 18 9.12 7.92 -29.11
C LEU A 18 9.22 8.00 -30.64
N GLY A 19 8.14 8.44 -31.32
CA GLY A 19 8.02 8.40 -32.77
C GLY A 19 7.50 7.07 -33.30
N GLY A 20 7.11 7.00 -34.58
CA GLY A 20 6.61 5.76 -35.21
C GLY A 20 5.36 5.16 -34.53
N GLY A 21 4.66 5.91 -33.68
CA GLY A 21 3.51 5.41 -32.93
C GLY A 21 3.88 4.64 -31.66
N GLU A 22 5.16 4.51 -31.30
CA GLU A 22 5.62 3.96 -30.05
C GLU A 22 5.58 5.02 -28.93
N ILE A 23 5.32 4.60 -27.68
CA ILE A 23 5.34 5.47 -26.50
C ILE A 23 6.21 4.86 -25.39
N GLN A 24 6.70 5.71 -24.49
CA GLN A 24 7.28 5.30 -23.23
C GLN A 24 6.34 5.72 -22.08
N CYS A 25 6.01 4.76 -21.21
CA CYS A 25 5.23 5.02 -19.99
C CYS A 25 6.11 5.71 -18.93
N GLU A 26 5.63 6.82 -18.37
CA GLU A 26 6.35 7.60 -17.34
C GLU A 26 5.75 7.44 -15.94
N LEU A 27 4.84 6.49 -15.73
CA LEU A 27 4.10 6.36 -14.47
C LEU A 27 4.91 5.63 -13.39
N CYS A 28 5.62 4.56 -13.75
CA CYS A 28 6.44 3.79 -12.80
C CYS A 28 7.84 3.50 -13.37
N PRO A 29 8.79 3.06 -12.53
CA PRO A 29 10.20 2.86 -12.94
C PRO A 29 10.43 1.81 -14.05
N HIS A 30 9.47 0.93 -14.33
CA HIS A 30 9.57 0.04 -15.48
C HIS A 30 9.71 0.79 -16.82
N ARG A 31 9.21 2.04 -16.91
CA ARG A 31 9.31 2.87 -18.12
C ARG A 31 9.04 2.09 -19.42
N CYS A 32 7.97 1.29 -19.41
CA CYS A 32 7.63 0.39 -20.52
C CYS A 32 7.62 1.14 -21.85
N ARG A 33 8.41 0.65 -22.82
CA ARG A 33 8.28 1.04 -24.23
C ARG A 33 7.16 0.20 -24.83
N VAL A 34 6.15 0.86 -25.39
CA VAL A 34 4.90 0.19 -25.78
C VAL A 34 4.59 0.56 -27.23
N ALA A 35 4.70 -0.43 -28.11
CA ALA A 35 4.33 -0.29 -29.52
C ALA A 35 2.81 -0.12 -29.68
N LYS A 36 2.37 0.40 -30.81
CA LYS A 36 0.95 0.55 -31.18
C LYS A 36 0.17 -0.76 -30.96
N GLY A 37 -0.99 -0.69 -30.30
CA GLY A 37 -1.86 -1.83 -29.98
C GLY A 37 -1.33 -2.75 -28.87
N LYS A 38 -0.18 -2.42 -28.22
CA LYS A 38 0.41 -3.23 -27.15
C LYS A 38 0.15 -2.62 -25.79
N ARG A 39 0.40 -3.40 -24.71
CA ARG A 39 0.21 -2.99 -23.32
C ARG A 39 1.53 -3.01 -22.57
N GLY A 40 1.60 -2.20 -21.51
CA GLY A 40 2.68 -2.25 -20.55
C GLY A 40 2.63 -3.53 -19.67
N ILE A 41 3.70 -3.75 -18.89
CA ILE A 41 3.86 -4.93 -18.01
C ILE A 41 2.71 -5.07 -17.00
N CYS A 42 2.06 -3.98 -16.61
CA CYS A 42 0.91 -3.97 -15.70
C CYS A 42 -0.39 -4.52 -16.31
N ARG A 43 -0.46 -4.79 -17.64
CA ARG A 43 -1.58 -5.36 -18.42
C ARG A 43 -2.81 -4.45 -18.60
N VAL A 44 -2.86 -3.33 -17.91
CA VAL A 44 -4.05 -2.45 -17.84
C VAL A 44 -3.86 -1.09 -18.48
N ARG A 45 -2.77 -0.92 -19.23
CA ARG A 45 -2.47 0.29 -19.97
C ARG A 45 -2.04 -0.04 -21.40
N GLU A 46 -2.65 0.63 -22.38
CA GLU A 46 -2.53 0.30 -23.80
C GLU A 46 -2.17 1.53 -24.64
N ASN A 47 -1.27 1.35 -25.57
CA ASN A 47 -0.97 2.34 -26.60
C ASN A 47 -1.97 2.22 -27.76
N ARG A 48 -2.82 3.21 -27.95
CA ARG A 48 -3.74 3.36 -29.06
C ARG A 48 -3.29 4.53 -29.95
N ASP A 49 -2.68 4.20 -31.07
CA ASP A 49 -2.23 5.18 -32.06
C ASP A 49 -1.34 6.31 -31.50
N GLY A 50 -0.34 5.95 -30.69
CA GLY A 50 0.59 6.92 -30.09
C GLY A 50 0.04 7.67 -28.87
N LYS A 51 -1.17 7.31 -28.40
CA LYS A 51 -1.76 7.80 -27.15
C LYS A 51 -1.87 6.66 -26.13
N TYR A 52 -1.60 6.92 -24.87
CA TYR A 52 -1.56 5.90 -23.83
C TYR A 52 -2.76 5.98 -22.93
N TYR A 53 -3.52 4.90 -22.83
CA TYR A 53 -4.76 4.83 -22.09
C TYR A 53 -4.69 3.84 -20.93
N SER A 54 -5.22 4.25 -19.77
CA SER A 54 -5.68 3.30 -18.76
C SER A 54 -6.92 2.57 -19.28
N LEU A 55 -7.02 1.26 -19.04
CA LEU A 55 -8.17 0.40 -19.39
C LEU A 55 -9.08 0.13 -18.19
N VAL A 56 -8.70 0.67 -17.02
CA VAL A 56 -9.33 0.36 -15.74
C VAL A 56 -9.86 1.63 -15.02
N TYR A 57 -10.37 2.58 -15.78
CA TYR A 57 -10.93 3.79 -15.24
C TYR A 57 -12.44 3.63 -14.93
N GLY A 58 -12.80 3.56 -13.65
CA GLY A 58 -14.21 3.42 -13.25
C GLY A 58 -14.75 1.99 -13.33
N ASN A 59 -13.88 0.99 -13.39
CA ASN A 59 -14.26 -0.43 -13.41
C ASN A 59 -13.49 -1.26 -12.36
N PRO A 60 -13.67 -0.97 -11.05
CA PRO A 60 -13.06 -1.77 -10.00
C PRO A 60 -13.56 -3.21 -10.03
N CYS A 61 -12.64 -4.19 -9.83
CA CYS A 61 -12.97 -5.61 -9.71
C CYS A 61 -13.10 -6.06 -8.23
N ALA A 62 -12.63 -5.26 -7.29
CA ALA A 62 -12.81 -5.48 -5.86
C ALA A 62 -13.27 -4.19 -5.19
N VAL A 63 -14.38 -4.29 -4.43
CA VAL A 63 -14.93 -3.19 -3.61
C VAL A 63 -15.40 -3.79 -2.30
N HIS A 64 -14.83 -3.36 -1.17
CA HIS A 64 -15.13 -3.90 0.14
C HIS A 64 -15.16 -2.82 1.22
N LEU A 65 -15.88 -3.12 2.31
CA LEU A 65 -15.85 -2.36 3.55
C LEU A 65 -14.91 -3.08 4.51
N ASP A 66 -13.78 -2.48 4.81
CA ASP A 66 -12.79 -3.10 5.68
C ASP A 66 -12.45 -2.21 6.88
N PRO A 67 -12.13 -2.81 8.04
CA PRO A 67 -11.45 -2.07 9.11
C PRO A 67 -10.17 -1.43 8.56
N ILE A 68 -9.86 -0.22 9.03
CA ILE A 68 -8.64 0.50 8.62
C ILE A 68 -7.37 -0.31 8.98
N GLU A 69 -7.43 -1.07 10.07
CA GLU A 69 -6.36 -1.96 10.52
C GLU A 69 -6.01 -3.05 9.51
N LYS A 70 -6.97 -3.48 8.66
CA LYS A 70 -6.71 -4.45 7.57
C LYS A 70 -5.87 -3.85 6.44
N LYS A 71 -5.75 -2.51 6.39
CA LYS A 71 -4.88 -1.78 5.45
C LYS A 71 -3.51 -1.48 6.04
N PRO A 72 -3.06 -2.21 7.00
CA PRO A 72 -2.22 -2.04 8.17
C PRO A 72 -1.91 -0.57 8.52
N PHE A 73 -2.98 0.20 8.73
CA PHE A 73 -2.88 1.53 9.31
C PHE A 73 -3.24 1.46 10.80
N PHE A 74 -2.22 1.58 11.66
CA PHE A 74 -2.39 1.54 13.11
C PHE A 74 -2.34 2.93 13.75
N HIS A 75 -1.90 3.93 12.99
CA HIS A 75 -1.84 5.34 13.39
C HIS A 75 -2.79 6.23 12.58
N VAL A 76 -3.80 5.66 11.94
CA VAL A 76 -4.82 6.39 11.17
C VAL A 76 -6.21 5.93 11.58
N LEU A 77 -6.99 6.81 12.22
CA LEU A 77 -8.40 6.61 12.58
C LEU A 77 -8.72 5.20 13.10
N PRO A 78 -8.10 4.71 14.20
CA PRO A 78 -8.25 3.33 14.66
C PRO A 78 -9.70 2.96 14.90
N GLY A 79 -10.09 1.72 14.53
CA GLY A 79 -11.43 1.18 14.67
C GLY A 79 -12.45 1.72 13.66
N THR A 80 -12.05 2.48 12.66
CA THR A 80 -12.98 2.98 11.63
C THR A 80 -13.06 2.07 10.41
N ILE A 81 -14.13 2.25 9.62
CA ILE A 81 -14.33 1.56 8.34
C ILE A 81 -13.71 2.39 7.20
N SER A 82 -13.01 1.71 6.32
CA SER A 82 -12.50 2.22 5.06
C SER A 82 -13.24 1.61 3.88
N PHE A 83 -13.64 2.44 2.91
CA PHE A 83 -14.18 1.98 1.62
C PHE A 83 -13.01 1.62 0.71
N SER A 84 -12.79 0.34 0.47
CA SER A 84 -11.60 -0.20 -0.19
C SER A 84 -11.89 -0.62 -1.61
N LEU A 85 -11.01 -0.26 -2.55
CA LEU A 85 -11.18 -0.64 -3.96
C LEU A 85 -9.87 -1.04 -4.64
N ALA A 86 -10.02 -1.89 -5.66
CA ALA A 86 -8.96 -2.27 -6.60
C ALA A 86 -9.50 -2.52 -8.00
N THR A 87 -8.63 -2.39 -8.99
CA THR A 87 -8.85 -2.82 -10.37
C THR A 87 -8.03 -4.08 -10.68
N ALA A 88 -8.13 -4.62 -11.91
CA ALA A 88 -7.21 -5.65 -12.37
C ALA A 88 -5.79 -5.10 -12.58
N GLY A 89 -4.79 -5.99 -12.57
CA GLY A 89 -3.40 -5.71 -12.90
C GLY A 89 -2.52 -5.27 -11.73
N CYS A 90 -1.21 -5.27 -11.96
CA CYS A 90 -0.18 -4.79 -11.03
C CYS A 90 1.10 -4.54 -11.82
N ASN A 91 1.94 -3.60 -11.37
CA ASN A 91 3.26 -3.38 -11.95
C ASN A 91 4.33 -4.34 -11.40
N PHE A 92 4.06 -5.10 -10.32
CA PHE A 92 4.90 -6.19 -9.84
C PHE A 92 4.31 -7.57 -10.18
N GLN A 93 5.18 -8.59 -10.17
CA GLN A 93 4.81 -10.00 -10.37
C GLN A 93 5.25 -10.85 -9.17
N CYS A 94 4.93 -10.39 -7.96
CA CYS A 94 5.36 -11.03 -6.73
C CYS A 94 4.97 -12.51 -6.69
N LYS A 95 5.96 -13.41 -6.49
CA LYS A 95 5.73 -14.86 -6.42
C LYS A 95 4.89 -15.29 -5.22
N PHE A 96 4.76 -14.42 -4.22
CA PHE A 96 3.99 -14.60 -2.97
C PHE A 96 2.70 -13.77 -2.92
N CYS A 97 2.20 -13.29 -4.06
CA CYS A 97 1.05 -12.39 -4.10
C CYS A 97 -0.22 -13.08 -3.56
N GLN A 98 -0.86 -12.47 -2.54
CA GLN A 98 -2.12 -12.97 -1.99
C GLN A 98 -3.32 -12.67 -2.91
N ASN A 99 -3.23 -11.61 -3.71
CA ASN A 99 -4.29 -11.18 -4.63
C ASN A 99 -3.91 -11.48 -6.10
N TRP A 100 -3.19 -12.58 -6.34
CA TRP A 100 -2.66 -12.92 -7.67
C TRP A 100 -3.75 -13.06 -8.73
N GLU A 101 -4.94 -13.49 -8.36
CA GLU A 101 -6.08 -13.69 -9.26
C GLU A 101 -6.51 -12.39 -9.96
N ILE A 102 -6.42 -11.26 -9.27
CA ILE A 102 -6.75 -9.95 -9.86
C ILE A 102 -5.49 -9.16 -10.24
N SER A 103 -4.38 -9.30 -9.50
CA SER A 103 -3.15 -8.54 -9.75
C SER A 103 -2.39 -9.01 -10.99
N GLN A 104 -2.55 -10.29 -11.36
CA GLN A 104 -1.89 -10.88 -12.54
C GLN A 104 -2.86 -11.07 -13.72
N ALA A 105 -4.08 -10.53 -13.62
CA ALA A 105 -5.11 -10.64 -14.64
C ALA A 105 -5.09 -9.46 -15.63
N PHE A 106 -5.62 -9.69 -16.82
CA PHE A 106 -6.05 -8.63 -17.72
C PHE A 106 -7.45 -8.14 -17.34
N PRO A 107 -7.84 -6.91 -17.67
CA PRO A 107 -9.21 -6.41 -17.40
C PRO A 107 -10.31 -7.28 -18.01
N GLU A 108 -10.01 -7.94 -19.13
CA GLU A 108 -10.92 -8.85 -19.84
C GLU A 108 -11.23 -10.12 -19.07
N ASP A 109 -10.33 -10.54 -18.19
CA ASP A 109 -10.42 -11.85 -17.50
C ASP A 109 -11.23 -11.78 -16.21
N VAL A 110 -11.45 -10.58 -15.67
CA VAL A 110 -12.10 -10.37 -14.37
C VAL A 110 -13.52 -9.82 -14.50
N TYR A 111 -14.31 -10.07 -13.45
CA TYR A 111 -15.57 -9.36 -13.25
C TYR A 111 -15.31 -8.02 -12.58
N SER A 112 -15.89 -6.96 -13.09
CA SER A 112 -15.77 -5.62 -12.53
C SER A 112 -17.11 -4.88 -12.54
N TYR A 113 -17.19 -3.84 -11.70
CA TYR A 113 -18.36 -2.97 -11.59
C TYR A 113 -18.13 -1.69 -12.39
N GLU A 114 -19.19 -1.12 -12.94
CA GLU A 114 -19.13 0.23 -13.50
C GLU A 114 -19.42 1.24 -12.38
N VAL A 115 -18.38 1.91 -11.88
CA VAL A 115 -18.48 2.82 -10.74
C VAL A 115 -17.64 4.07 -11.01
N PRO A 116 -18.25 5.17 -11.44
CA PRO A 116 -17.53 6.43 -11.65
C PRO A 116 -17.03 7.02 -10.30
N PRO A 117 -16.04 7.92 -10.35
CA PRO A 117 -15.39 8.46 -9.14
C PRO A 117 -16.35 9.08 -8.11
N ASP A 118 -17.34 9.83 -8.56
CA ASP A 118 -18.34 10.48 -7.70
C ASP A 118 -19.21 9.47 -6.95
N LEU A 119 -19.57 8.35 -7.59
CA LEU A 119 -20.35 7.28 -6.97
C LEU A 119 -19.55 6.57 -5.85
N ILE A 120 -18.23 6.41 -5.99
CA ILE A 120 -17.37 5.88 -4.91
C ILE A 120 -17.46 6.76 -3.68
N VAL A 121 -17.29 8.07 -3.85
CA VAL A 121 -17.32 9.02 -2.72
C VAL A 121 -18.71 9.10 -2.10
N LYS A 122 -19.75 9.12 -2.92
CA LYS A 122 -21.15 9.10 -2.46
C LYS A 122 -21.43 7.87 -1.61
N ARG A 123 -21.06 6.67 -2.09
CA ARG A 123 -21.25 5.42 -1.35
C ARG A 123 -20.44 5.36 -0.06
N ALA A 124 -19.19 5.79 -0.07
CA ALA A 124 -18.35 5.86 1.13
C ALA A 124 -19.02 6.73 2.22
N LYS A 125 -19.61 7.86 1.85
CA LYS A 125 -20.37 8.74 2.79
C LYS A 125 -21.66 8.08 3.29
N GLU A 126 -22.44 7.49 2.42
CA GLU A 126 -23.71 6.84 2.78
C GLU A 126 -23.56 5.75 3.83
N ILE A 127 -22.45 5.01 3.79
CA ILE A 127 -22.14 3.93 4.75
C ILE A 127 -21.34 4.39 5.98
N GLY A 128 -21.03 5.69 6.10
CA GLY A 128 -20.27 6.24 7.22
C GLY A 128 -18.78 5.85 7.23
N ALA A 129 -18.20 5.47 6.09
CA ALA A 129 -16.76 5.26 5.99
C ALA A 129 -16.00 6.56 6.29
N ARG A 130 -14.87 6.45 6.99
CA ARG A 130 -14.02 7.61 7.34
C ARG A 130 -12.90 7.82 6.32
N SER A 131 -12.62 6.82 5.50
CA SER A 131 -11.58 6.87 4.48
C SER A 131 -11.95 6.06 3.23
N ILE A 132 -11.31 6.40 2.11
CA ILE A 132 -11.28 5.58 0.90
C ILE A 132 -9.88 5.02 0.75
N ALA A 133 -9.76 3.67 0.63
CA ALA A 133 -8.50 2.96 0.52
C ALA A 133 -8.29 2.40 -0.88
N TYR A 134 -7.17 2.78 -1.48
CA TYR A 134 -6.69 2.23 -2.75
C TYR A 134 -5.70 1.10 -2.41
N THR A 135 -6.08 -0.17 -2.70
CA THR A 135 -5.41 -1.33 -2.09
C THR A 135 -5.58 -2.62 -2.89
N TYR A 136 -5.22 -3.79 -2.33
CA TYR A 136 -5.28 -5.17 -2.84
C TYR A 136 -4.33 -5.44 -4.01
N VAL A 137 -4.33 -4.59 -5.05
CA VAL A 137 -3.33 -4.55 -6.12
C VAL A 137 -2.54 -3.24 -6.01
N GLU A 138 -1.67 -2.96 -6.96
CA GLU A 138 -0.90 -1.71 -6.95
C GLU A 138 -1.75 -0.51 -7.40
N PRO A 139 -2.00 0.48 -6.55
CA PRO A 139 -2.81 1.66 -6.92
C PRO A 139 -2.23 2.50 -8.05
N THR A 140 -0.91 2.52 -8.20
CA THR A 140 -0.22 3.24 -9.28
C THR A 140 -0.76 2.86 -10.66
N ILE A 141 -1.18 1.59 -10.90
CA ILE A 141 -1.60 1.18 -12.23
C ILE A 141 -2.97 1.73 -12.63
N PHE A 142 -3.81 2.11 -11.68
CA PHE A 142 -5.09 2.79 -11.91
C PHE A 142 -5.08 4.25 -11.44
N TYR A 143 -3.93 4.91 -11.62
CA TYR A 143 -3.61 6.24 -11.12
C TYR A 143 -4.68 7.28 -11.44
N GLU A 144 -5.14 7.37 -12.68
CA GLU A 144 -6.11 8.38 -13.12
C GLU A 144 -7.45 8.23 -12.38
N TYR A 145 -7.89 6.99 -12.17
CA TYR A 145 -9.11 6.70 -11.42
C TYR A 145 -8.95 7.02 -9.93
N MET A 146 -7.86 6.57 -9.34
CA MET A 146 -7.50 6.90 -7.94
C MET A 146 -7.40 8.40 -7.74
N PHE A 147 -6.71 9.13 -8.62
CA PHE A 147 -6.47 10.57 -8.48
C PHE A 147 -7.76 11.37 -8.54
N ASP A 148 -8.66 11.07 -9.49
CA ASP A 148 -9.95 11.73 -9.61
C ASP A 148 -10.84 11.45 -8.38
N ILE A 149 -10.83 10.21 -7.85
CA ILE A 149 -11.53 9.90 -6.59
C ILE A 149 -10.90 10.70 -5.44
N CYS A 150 -9.56 10.75 -5.32
CA CYS A 150 -8.87 11.48 -4.26
C CYS A 150 -9.28 12.96 -4.21
N GLN A 151 -9.39 13.61 -5.38
CA GLN A 151 -9.82 15.01 -5.45
C GLN A 151 -11.25 15.22 -4.92
N LEU A 152 -12.17 14.30 -5.23
CA LEU A 152 -13.55 14.35 -4.74
C LEU A 152 -13.63 14.00 -3.24
N THR A 153 -12.85 13.05 -2.79
CA THR A 153 -12.77 12.60 -1.39
C THR A 153 -12.34 13.75 -0.47
N LYS A 154 -11.34 14.54 -0.88
CA LYS A 154 -10.93 15.75 -0.12
C LYS A 154 -12.07 16.76 0.02
N LYS A 155 -12.85 17.00 -1.05
CA LYS A 155 -14.02 17.89 -0.99
C LYS A 155 -15.12 17.34 -0.07
N ALA A 156 -15.15 16.03 0.16
CA ALA A 156 -16.12 15.34 1.00
C ALA A 156 -15.67 15.19 2.47
N ALA A 157 -14.51 15.72 2.85
CA ALA A 157 -13.90 15.60 4.18
C ALA A 157 -13.67 14.14 4.63
N LEU A 158 -13.37 13.24 3.68
CA LEU A 158 -12.92 11.88 3.92
C LEU A 158 -11.41 11.77 3.70
N LEU A 159 -10.74 10.82 4.34
CA LEU A 159 -9.33 10.57 4.10
C LEU A 159 -9.09 9.70 2.87
N ASN A 160 -8.02 10.02 2.14
CA ASN A 160 -7.45 9.19 1.09
C ASN A 160 -6.28 8.39 1.65
N VAL A 161 -6.37 7.08 1.66
CA VAL A 161 -5.31 6.21 2.13
C VAL A 161 -4.93 5.19 1.06
N THR A 162 -3.64 4.86 0.94
CA THR A 162 -3.17 3.87 -0.03
C THR A 162 -2.32 2.80 0.64
N HIS A 163 -2.49 1.54 0.20
CA HIS A 163 -1.54 0.47 0.48
C HIS A 163 -0.90 0.06 -0.85
N SER A 164 0.39 0.32 -1.00
CA SER A 164 1.11 0.30 -2.28
C SER A 164 2.46 -0.40 -2.14
N ASN A 165 2.97 -0.94 -3.24
CA ASN A 165 4.34 -1.43 -3.32
C ASN A 165 5.39 -0.30 -3.47
N GLY A 166 4.95 0.94 -3.58
CA GLY A 166 5.81 2.12 -3.68
C GLY A 166 6.58 2.28 -4.99
N PHE A 167 6.32 1.46 -6.02
CA PHE A 167 7.04 1.51 -7.29
C PHE A 167 6.39 2.48 -8.27
N ILE A 168 6.60 3.77 -8.00
CA ILE A 168 6.03 4.91 -8.75
C ILE A 168 7.13 5.94 -9.04
N ASN A 169 7.05 6.61 -10.21
CA ASN A 169 8.02 7.66 -10.57
C ASN A 169 7.80 8.95 -9.76
N PRO A 170 8.84 9.78 -9.55
CA PRO A 170 8.76 10.98 -8.71
C PRO A 170 7.71 12.01 -9.15
N GLY A 171 7.51 12.20 -10.44
CA GLY A 171 6.51 13.16 -10.96
C GLY A 171 5.07 12.83 -10.54
N PRO A 172 4.54 11.66 -10.94
CA PRO A 172 3.22 11.22 -10.51
C PRO A 172 3.09 11.09 -8.98
N LEU A 173 4.14 10.65 -8.26
CA LEU A 173 4.13 10.55 -6.81
C LEU A 173 3.91 11.93 -6.15
N LYS A 174 4.68 12.96 -6.54
CA LYS A 174 4.53 14.32 -6.01
C LYS A 174 3.13 14.90 -6.26
N ASN A 175 2.54 14.58 -7.42
CA ASN A 175 1.16 14.99 -7.68
C ASN A 175 0.16 14.24 -6.78
N LEU A 176 0.36 12.95 -6.56
CA LEU A 176 -0.48 12.15 -5.67
C LEU A 176 -0.39 12.64 -4.22
N CYS A 177 0.78 12.99 -3.72
CA CYS A 177 0.98 13.52 -2.36
C CYS A 177 0.13 14.77 -2.04
N LYS A 178 -0.27 15.56 -3.05
CA LYS A 178 -1.15 16.73 -2.85
C LYS A 178 -2.57 16.36 -2.41
N VAL A 179 -2.99 15.14 -2.67
CA VAL A 179 -4.35 14.64 -2.42
C VAL A 179 -4.40 13.42 -1.51
N LEU A 180 -3.27 12.80 -1.20
CA LEU A 180 -3.15 11.64 -0.33
C LEU A 180 -2.92 12.07 1.12
N ASP A 181 -3.61 11.44 2.08
CA ASP A 181 -3.48 11.73 3.50
C ASP A 181 -2.54 10.74 4.20
N ALA A 182 -2.63 9.45 3.84
CA ALA A 182 -1.77 8.41 4.42
C ALA A 182 -1.38 7.34 3.38
N ALA A 183 -0.18 6.80 3.55
CA ALA A 183 0.34 5.69 2.75
C ALA A 183 0.90 4.59 3.68
N ASN A 184 0.52 3.35 3.41
CA ASN A 184 1.25 2.18 3.90
C ASN A 184 2.00 1.59 2.70
N ILE A 185 3.33 1.52 2.81
CA ILE A 185 4.19 1.04 1.73
C ILE A 185 4.77 -0.32 2.09
N ASP A 186 4.59 -1.26 1.19
CA ASP A 186 5.24 -2.57 1.26
C ASP A 186 6.74 -2.46 0.96
N LEU A 187 7.58 -2.33 1.97
CA LEU A 187 9.02 -2.57 1.86
C LEU A 187 9.26 -4.08 1.94
N LYS A 188 9.13 -4.76 0.79
CA LYS A 188 9.01 -6.22 0.71
C LYS A 188 10.27 -6.99 1.08
N GLY A 189 11.43 -6.37 0.93
CA GLY A 189 12.75 -6.86 1.31
C GLY A 189 13.74 -5.71 1.33
N PHE A 190 14.99 -5.97 1.69
CA PHE A 190 16.02 -4.93 1.78
C PHE A 190 17.28 -5.29 0.97
N THR A 191 17.08 -6.02 -0.14
CA THR A 191 18.13 -6.33 -1.13
C THR A 191 17.55 -6.22 -2.54
N GLU A 192 18.35 -5.75 -3.51
CA GLU A 192 17.95 -5.72 -4.92
C GLU A 192 17.63 -7.12 -5.43
N ASN A 193 18.40 -8.13 -5.03
CA ASN A 193 18.16 -9.52 -5.44
C ASN A 193 16.77 -10.01 -5.07
N PHE A 194 16.28 -9.70 -3.84
CA PHE A 194 14.91 -10.04 -3.44
C PHE A 194 13.86 -9.41 -4.36
N TYR A 195 14.03 -8.13 -4.70
CA TYR A 195 13.10 -7.42 -5.58
C TYR A 195 13.12 -7.96 -7.01
N HIS A 196 14.29 -8.22 -7.56
CA HIS A 196 14.42 -8.80 -8.91
C HIS A 196 13.81 -10.20 -9.00
N GLU A 197 14.20 -11.10 -8.09
CA GLU A 197 13.81 -12.51 -8.16
C GLU A 197 12.36 -12.77 -7.75
N LEU A 198 11.86 -12.07 -6.72
CA LEU A 198 10.56 -12.39 -6.13
C LEU A 198 9.46 -11.41 -6.47
N CYS A 199 9.78 -10.17 -6.85
CA CYS A 199 8.81 -9.11 -7.12
C CYS A 199 8.78 -8.67 -8.59
N SER A 200 9.84 -8.91 -9.35
CA SER A 200 10.07 -8.36 -10.70
C SER A 200 10.08 -6.82 -10.70
N GLY A 201 10.81 -6.25 -9.75
CA GLY A 201 10.98 -4.82 -9.55
C GLY A 201 12.35 -4.49 -8.96
N GLU A 202 12.53 -3.30 -8.42
CA GLU A 202 13.77 -2.78 -7.88
C GLU A 202 13.53 -2.16 -6.49
N LEU A 203 14.50 -2.28 -5.56
CA LEU A 203 14.42 -1.74 -4.21
C LEU A 203 14.58 -0.21 -4.22
N THR A 204 15.57 0.30 -4.95
CA THR A 204 15.96 1.72 -4.91
C THR A 204 14.77 2.67 -5.18
N PRO A 205 13.90 2.49 -6.20
CA PRO A 205 12.74 3.36 -6.40
C PRO A 205 11.74 3.33 -5.24
N VAL A 206 11.60 2.19 -4.55
CA VAL A 206 10.71 2.09 -3.37
C VAL A 206 11.27 2.91 -2.22
N LEU A 207 12.58 2.88 -1.98
CA LEU A 207 13.23 3.69 -0.96
C LEU A 207 13.08 5.19 -1.24
N GLU A 208 13.19 5.62 -2.49
CA GLU A 208 12.96 7.01 -2.89
C GLU A 208 11.50 7.44 -2.72
N THR A 209 10.54 6.51 -2.95
CA THR A 209 9.12 6.76 -2.67
C THR A 209 8.88 7.00 -1.18
N LEU A 210 9.46 6.18 -0.30
CA LEU A 210 9.35 6.33 1.16
C LEU A 210 9.87 7.69 1.63
N LYS A 211 11.06 8.10 1.15
CA LYS A 211 11.64 9.43 1.46
C LYS A 211 10.76 10.57 0.95
N THR A 212 10.21 10.42 -0.26
CA THR A 212 9.34 11.44 -0.86
C THR A 212 8.05 11.60 -0.05
N LEU A 213 7.36 10.52 0.33
CA LEU A 213 6.16 10.56 1.16
C LEU A 213 6.41 11.27 2.50
N LYS A 214 7.52 10.95 3.16
CA LYS A 214 7.90 11.61 4.43
C LYS A 214 8.16 13.12 4.22
N LYS A 215 8.89 13.48 3.16
CA LYS A 215 9.17 14.87 2.79
C LYS A 215 7.91 15.67 2.47
N GLU A 216 6.98 15.08 1.74
CA GLU A 216 5.69 15.69 1.38
C GLU A 216 4.66 15.64 2.52
N LYS A 217 5.05 15.15 3.72
CA LYS A 217 4.23 15.09 4.94
C LYS A 217 2.97 14.24 4.81
N VAL A 218 2.95 13.25 3.93
CA VAL A 218 1.95 12.19 3.93
C VAL A 218 2.22 11.28 5.13
N HIS A 219 1.19 10.94 5.92
CA HIS A 219 1.39 9.98 7.01
C HIS A 219 1.86 8.64 6.45
N LEU A 220 2.98 8.14 6.97
CA LEU A 220 3.64 6.95 6.42
C LEU A 220 3.72 5.84 7.46
N GLU A 221 3.22 4.65 7.08
CA GLU A 221 3.49 3.38 7.75
C GLU A 221 4.14 2.41 6.75
N ILE A 222 4.90 1.45 7.24
CA ILE A 222 5.65 0.49 6.40
C ILE A 222 5.19 -0.92 6.74
N THR A 223 4.98 -1.75 5.71
CA THR A 223 4.74 -3.19 5.90
C THR A 223 5.86 -4.00 5.30
N ASN A 224 6.39 -4.97 6.07
CA ASN A 224 7.33 -5.96 5.60
C ASN A 224 6.74 -7.36 5.84
N LEU A 225 6.41 -8.08 4.77
CA LEU A 225 5.99 -9.48 4.83
C LEU A 225 7.24 -10.35 4.99
N ILE A 226 7.40 -10.98 6.14
CA ILE A 226 8.56 -11.85 6.39
C ILE A 226 8.30 -13.24 5.80
N ILE A 227 9.14 -13.64 4.85
CA ILE A 227 9.06 -14.92 4.13
C ILE A 227 10.25 -15.78 4.53
N PRO A 228 10.03 -16.97 5.12
CA PRO A 228 11.11 -17.85 5.56
C PRO A 228 12.12 -18.12 4.45
N THR A 229 13.41 -18.03 4.79
CA THR A 229 14.56 -18.25 3.89
C THR A 229 14.72 -17.24 2.74
N LYS A 230 13.88 -16.19 2.69
CA LYS A 230 13.93 -15.18 1.60
C LYS A 230 14.34 -13.78 2.08
N ASN A 231 13.77 -13.34 3.19
CA ASN A 231 14.04 -12.01 3.76
C ASN A 231 13.98 -12.00 5.30
N ASP A 232 14.13 -13.16 5.94
CA ASP A 232 14.07 -13.33 7.39
C ASP A 232 15.42 -13.30 8.09
N GLU A 233 16.50 -12.99 7.37
CA GLU A 233 17.84 -12.82 7.95
C GLU A 233 17.88 -11.58 8.84
N LEU A 234 18.24 -11.78 10.13
CA LEU A 234 18.19 -10.73 11.15
C LEU A 234 19.17 -9.58 10.91
N SER A 235 20.31 -9.83 10.27
CA SER A 235 21.28 -8.80 9.89
C SER A 235 20.67 -7.84 8.85
N VAL A 236 20.01 -8.38 7.81
CA VAL A 236 19.35 -7.60 6.75
C VAL A 236 18.16 -6.83 7.32
N LEU A 237 17.37 -7.46 8.21
CA LEU A 237 16.26 -6.77 8.90
C LEU A 237 16.79 -5.62 9.78
N LYS A 238 17.94 -5.80 10.44
CA LYS A 238 18.58 -4.74 11.23
C LYS A 238 19.02 -3.57 10.34
N GLU A 239 19.65 -3.85 9.21
CA GLU A 239 20.05 -2.82 8.22
C GLU A 239 18.83 -2.03 7.74
N MET A 240 17.73 -2.71 7.38
CA MET A 240 16.47 -2.08 7.01
C MET A 240 15.95 -1.16 8.11
N CYS A 241 15.92 -1.62 9.37
CA CYS A 241 15.44 -0.83 10.50
C CYS A 241 16.32 0.39 10.79
N LEU A 242 17.64 0.25 10.68
CA LEU A 242 18.58 1.37 10.81
C LEU A 242 18.41 2.40 9.70
N TRP A 243 18.16 1.95 8.46
CA TRP A 243 17.86 2.82 7.34
C TRP A 243 16.53 3.58 7.57
N ILE A 244 15.47 2.88 7.99
CA ILE A 244 14.17 3.51 8.32
C ILE A 244 14.37 4.59 9.37
N LYS A 245 15.08 4.28 10.47
CA LYS A 245 15.36 5.25 11.54
C LYS A 245 16.11 6.48 11.04
N LYS A 246 17.13 6.27 10.21
CA LYS A 246 17.98 7.34 9.68
C LYS A 246 17.25 8.24 8.68
N GLU A 247 16.57 7.64 7.71
CA GLU A 247 16.01 8.37 6.56
C GLU A 247 14.56 8.84 6.77
N LEU A 248 13.78 8.12 7.61
CA LEU A 248 12.36 8.38 7.79
C LEU A 248 11.99 8.79 9.23
N GLY A 249 12.87 8.54 10.20
CA GLY A 249 12.67 8.82 11.61
C GLY A 249 12.26 7.61 12.42
N ALA A 250 12.66 7.58 13.71
CA ALA A 250 12.38 6.51 14.65
C ALA A 250 10.87 6.32 14.90
N ASP A 251 10.10 7.34 14.66
CA ASP A 251 8.65 7.41 14.86
C ASP A 251 7.82 6.84 13.69
N THR A 252 8.47 6.39 12.62
CA THR A 252 7.78 5.75 11.47
C THR A 252 7.36 4.33 11.83
N PRO A 253 6.04 4.00 11.83
CA PRO A 253 5.55 2.67 12.17
C PRO A 253 5.97 1.63 11.14
N ILE A 254 6.39 0.44 11.64
CA ILE A 254 6.67 -0.73 10.81
C ILE A 254 5.85 -1.92 11.27
N HIS A 255 5.29 -2.66 10.31
CA HIS A 255 4.48 -3.86 10.50
C HIS A 255 5.20 -5.07 9.90
N PHE A 256 5.66 -6.00 10.75
CA PHE A 256 6.14 -7.31 10.30
C PHE A 256 4.97 -8.26 10.17
N SER A 257 4.59 -8.60 8.95
CA SER A 257 3.45 -9.46 8.67
C SER A 257 3.88 -10.91 8.46
N ARG A 258 3.07 -11.84 8.99
CA ARG A 258 3.24 -13.27 8.80
C ARG A 258 2.92 -13.68 7.37
N PHE A 259 3.84 -14.36 6.71
CA PHE A 259 3.61 -15.00 5.42
C PHE A 259 2.83 -16.30 5.59
N TYR A 260 1.92 -16.54 4.64
CA TYR A 260 1.25 -17.83 4.43
C TYR A 260 1.51 -18.31 3.01
N PRO A 261 1.77 -19.65 2.82
CA PRO A 261 2.07 -20.22 1.50
C PRO A 261 0.93 -20.01 0.51
N LEU A 262 1.22 -19.32 -0.59
CA LEU A 262 0.24 -19.04 -1.65
C LEU A 262 0.93 -18.81 -2.99
N TYR A 263 0.15 -18.89 -4.07
CA TYR A 263 0.51 -18.64 -5.47
C TYR A 263 1.73 -19.45 -5.90
N LYS A 264 2.91 -18.84 -6.11
CA LYS A 264 4.13 -19.52 -6.58
C LYS A 264 5.07 -19.95 -5.44
N LEU A 265 4.78 -19.59 -4.18
CA LEU A 265 5.57 -19.97 -3.01
C LEU A 265 4.80 -20.92 -2.08
N LYS A 266 4.07 -21.89 -2.63
CA LYS A 266 3.29 -22.88 -1.88
C LYS A 266 4.14 -23.89 -1.10
N ALA A 267 5.40 -24.07 -1.48
CA ALA A 267 6.29 -25.05 -0.85
C ALA A 267 6.97 -24.53 0.44
N LEU A 268 6.91 -23.24 0.72
CA LEU A 268 7.47 -22.67 1.95
C LEU A 268 6.48 -22.80 3.10
N PRO A 269 6.94 -23.03 4.35
CA PRO A 269 6.05 -23.00 5.50
C PRO A 269 5.57 -21.58 5.82
N PRO A 270 4.47 -21.41 6.56
CA PRO A 270 4.13 -20.11 7.15
C PRO A 270 5.27 -19.60 8.05
N THR A 271 5.46 -18.28 8.12
CA THR A 271 6.49 -17.72 9.00
C THR A 271 6.22 -18.13 10.45
N PRO A 272 7.20 -18.74 11.15
CA PRO A 272 7.08 -19.01 12.57
C PRO A 272 6.85 -17.73 13.39
N VAL A 273 6.04 -17.80 14.45
CA VAL A 273 5.80 -16.66 15.33
C VAL A 273 7.10 -16.17 15.94
N SER A 274 7.99 -17.08 16.36
CA SER A 274 9.31 -16.75 16.91
C SER A 274 10.20 -15.94 15.95
N THR A 275 10.04 -16.11 14.63
CA THR A 275 10.78 -15.30 13.64
C THR A 275 10.26 -13.85 13.66
N LEU A 276 8.96 -13.65 13.79
CA LEU A 276 8.35 -12.33 13.89
C LEU A 276 8.70 -11.64 15.21
N ASP A 277 8.75 -12.41 16.33
CA ASP A 277 9.24 -11.91 17.63
C ASP A 277 10.69 -11.42 17.55
N LYS A 278 11.56 -12.19 16.90
CA LYS A 278 12.95 -11.79 16.66
C LYS A 278 13.06 -10.55 15.81
N ALA A 279 12.31 -10.47 14.72
CA ALA A 279 12.27 -9.29 13.85
C ALA A 279 11.81 -8.03 14.61
N ARG A 280 10.75 -8.17 15.43
CA ARG A 280 10.26 -7.11 16.31
C ARG A 280 11.33 -6.67 17.32
N ALA A 281 11.99 -7.60 17.97
CA ALA A 281 13.07 -7.32 18.92
C ALA A 281 14.23 -6.57 18.26
N VAL A 282 14.66 -7.00 17.05
CA VAL A 282 15.70 -6.34 16.25
C VAL A 282 15.30 -4.89 15.93
N ALA A 283 14.07 -4.65 15.47
CA ALA A 283 13.60 -3.31 15.13
C ALA A 283 13.54 -2.37 16.35
N LEU A 284 13.06 -2.86 17.49
CA LEU A 284 13.05 -2.11 18.74
C LEU A 284 14.50 -1.82 19.23
N SER A 285 15.41 -2.78 19.12
CA SER A 285 16.82 -2.57 19.48
C SER A 285 17.57 -1.62 18.54
N ALA A 286 17.14 -1.54 17.27
CA ALA A 286 17.61 -0.53 16.32
C ALA A 286 17.09 0.89 16.66
N GLY A 287 16.11 0.99 17.56
CA GLY A 287 15.55 2.22 18.11
C GLY A 287 14.32 2.74 17.38
N LEU A 288 13.57 1.88 16.67
CA LEU A 288 12.25 2.23 16.16
C LEU A 288 11.23 2.26 17.32
N GLU A 289 10.35 3.26 17.32
CA GLU A 289 9.38 3.49 18.41
C GLU A 289 8.12 2.64 18.28
N TYR A 290 7.67 2.37 17.05
CA TYR A 290 6.40 1.69 16.75
C TYR A 290 6.64 0.49 15.85
N VAL A 291 6.67 -0.70 16.45
CA VAL A 291 6.96 -1.97 15.76
C VAL A 291 5.84 -2.96 16.02
N TYR A 292 5.12 -3.30 14.95
CA TYR A 292 3.95 -4.15 14.99
C TYR A 292 4.23 -5.55 14.41
N VAL A 293 3.37 -6.51 14.82
CA VAL A 293 3.31 -7.86 14.24
C VAL A 293 1.91 -8.06 13.69
N GLY A 294 1.80 -8.41 12.41
CA GLY A 294 0.55 -8.61 11.70
C GLY A 294 0.28 -10.06 11.33
N ASN A 295 -0.98 -10.38 11.04
CA ASN A 295 -1.47 -11.72 10.69
C ASN A 295 -1.30 -12.77 11.79
N ILE A 296 -1.30 -12.37 13.05
CA ILE A 296 -1.31 -13.25 14.24
C ILE A 296 -2.27 -12.64 15.27
N PRO A 297 -3.58 -12.90 15.15
CA PRO A 297 -4.58 -12.33 16.06
C PRO A 297 -4.29 -12.66 17.54
N GLY A 298 -4.30 -11.62 18.39
CA GLY A 298 -4.00 -11.73 19.81
C GLY A 298 -2.52 -11.61 20.19
N HIS A 299 -1.63 -11.38 19.21
CA HIS A 299 -0.22 -11.14 19.50
C HIS A 299 -0.01 -9.78 20.19
N VAL A 300 0.86 -9.73 21.21
CA VAL A 300 1.15 -8.47 21.95
C VAL A 300 1.61 -7.34 21.02
N GLY A 301 2.29 -7.66 19.94
CA GLY A 301 2.75 -6.72 18.92
C GLY A 301 1.66 -6.08 18.06
N GLU A 302 0.39 -6.47 18.20
CA GLU A 302 -0.73 -5.76 17.56
C GLU A 302 -1.11 -4.47 18.31
N ASN A 303 -0.73 -4.37 19.59
CA ASN A 303 -1.05 -3.22 20.41
C ASN A 303 -0.09 -2.06 20.19
N THR A 304 -0.58 -0.83 20.36
CA THR A 304 0.26 0.36 20.35
C THR A 304 0.67 0.71 21.77
N PHE A 305 1.98 0.84 21.99
CA PHE A 305 2.56 1.24 23.26
C PHE A 305 3.17 2.64 23.17
N CYS A 306 3.03 3.42 24.24
CA CYS A 306 3.69 4.73 24.33
C CYS A 306 5.23 4.56 24.39
N PRO A 307 6.01 5.20 23.51
CA PRO A 307 7.47 5.03 23.53
C PRO A 307 8.13 5.61 24.78
N LYS A 308 7.48 6.59 25.47
CA LYS A 308 7.97 7.21 26.69
C LYS A 308 7.64 6.40 27.95
N CYS A 309 6.37 6.15 28.23
CA CYS A 309 5.95 5.50 29.49
C CYS A 309 5.70 4.00 29.35
N LYS A 310 5.83 3.42 28.18
CA LYS A 310 5.67 1.98 27.85
C LYS A 310 4.26 1.42 28.11
N LYS A 311 3.30 2.22 28.54
CA LYS A 311 1.92 1.78 28.73
C LYS A 311 1.22 1.55 27.38
N MET A 312 0.33 0.55 27.34
CA MET A 312 -0.52 0.29 26.18
C MET A 312 -1.51 1.46 25.99
N ILE A 313 -1.53 2.03 24.78
CA ILE A 313 -2.37 3.19 24.45
C ILE A 313 -3.45 2.87 23.42
N ILE A 314 -3.29 1.80 22.64
CA ILE A 314 -4.36 1.26 21.79
C ILE A 314 -4.28 -0.26 21.86
N GLN A 315 -5.36 -0.90 22.30
CA GLN A 315 -5.50 -2.36 22.32
C GLN A 315 -6.04 -2.86 21.00
N ARG A 316 -5.47 -3.98 20.49
CA ARG A 316 -5.98 -4.66 19.29
C ARG A 316 -5.96 -6.18 19.44
N THR A 317 -6.93 -6.81 18.78
CA THR A 317 -6.98 -8.26 18.58
C THR A 317 -7.41 -8.51 17.15
N GLY A 318 -6.47 -8.86 16.26
CA GLY A 318 -6.69 -8.87 14.83
C GLY A 318 -7.03 -7.46 14.31
N TYR A 319 -8.20 -7.31 13.71
CA TYR A 319 -8.68 -6.03 13.21
C TYR A 319 -9.65 -5.31 14.18
N MET A 320 -9.93 -5.89 15.32
CA MET A 320 -10.77 -5.26 16.36
C MET A 320 -9.92 -4.34 17.23
N VAL A 321 -10.39 -3.13 17.42
CA VAL A 321 -9.81 -2.14 18.34
C VAL A 321 -10.61 -2.15 19.62
N GLY A 322 -9.91 -2.34 20.74
CA GLY A 322 -10.46 -2.27 22.08
C GLY A 322 -10.26 -0.89 22.69
N GLU A 323 -9.60 -0.84 23.85
CA GLU A 323 -9.38 0.40 24.58
C GLU A 323 -8.41 1.35 23.84
N ILE A 324 -8.79 2.64 23.77
CA ILE A 324 -7.96 3.73 23.22
C ILE A 324 -7.65 4.72 24.33
N ASN A 325 -6.38 4.79 24.73
CA ASN A 325 -5.84 5.69 25.74
C ASN A 325 -5.03 6.85 25.11
N LEU A 326 -5.63 7.44 24.08
CA LEU A 326 -5.17 8.69 23.45
C LEU A 326 -6.17 9.81 23.75
N LYS A 327 -5.67 11.02 23.94
CA LYS A 327 -6.46 12.25 23.99
C LYS A 327 -5.75 13.32 23.18
N ASP A 328 -6.43 13.87 22.18
CA ASP A 328 -5.89 14.90 21.28
C ASP A 328 -4.52 14.50 20.67
N GLY A 329 -4.40 13.26 20.21
CA GLY A 329 -3.17 12.70 19.64
C GLY A 329 -2.03 12.49 20.64
N LYS A 330 -2.31 12.53 21.95
CA LYS A 330 -1.32 12.37 23.03
C LYS A 330 -1.63 11.17 23.90
N CYS A 331 -0.58 10.52 24.41
CA CYS A 331 -0.70 9.47 25.41
C CYS A 331 -1.42 9.98 26.65
N ARG A 332 -2.55 9.35 27.03
CA ARG A 332 -3.38 9.74 28.18
C ARG A 332 -2.63 9.66 29.52
N TYR A 333 -1.58 8.83 29.61
CA TYR A 333 -0.84 8.59 30.85
C TYR A 333 0.32 9.57 31.08
N CYS A 334 0.99 10.04 30.02
CA CYS A 334 2.21 10.86 30.17
C CYS A 334 2.30 12.08 29.26
N GLY A 335 1.26 12.34 28.45
CA GLY A 335 1.20 13.50 27.56
C GLY A 335 2.12 13.46 26.33
N LYS A 336 2.88 12.37 26.10
CA LYS A 336 3.75 12.23 24.90
C LYS A 336 2.88 12.32 23.65
N PRO A 337 3.15 13.24 22.70
CA PRO A 337 2.53 13.23 21.37
C PRO A 337 2.82 11.92 20.64
N ILE A 338 1.80 11.36 20.01
CA ILE A 338 1.90 10.13 19.20
C ILE A 338 1.62 10.51 17.77
N PRO A 339 2.57 10.28 16.85
CA PRO A 339 2.37 10.60 15.43
C PRO A 339 1.22 9.78 14.84
N GLY A 340 0.37 10.40 14.03
CA GLY A 340 -0.79 9.74 13.42
C GLY A 340 -1.90 10.72 13.05
N ILE A 341 -2.97 10.17 12.47
CA ILE A 341 -4.23 10.88 12.17
C ILE A 341 -5.30 10.29 13.10
N TRP A 342 -5.73 11.05 14.11
CA TRP A 342 -6.55 10.53 15.20
C TRP A 342 -8.01 11.01 15.20
N ALA A 343 -8.34 12.00 14.36
CA ALA A 343 -9.68 12.59 14.23
C ALA A 343 -9.99 13.00 12.78
#